data_e0162bb249ef6903d6097be3b455bc2d
#
_entry.id   e0162bb249ef6903d6097be3b455bc2d
#
_cell.length_a   1.000
_cell.length_b   1.000
_cell.length_c   1.000
_cell.angle_alpha   90.00
_cell.angle_beta   90.00
_cell.angle_gamma   90.00
#
_symmetry.space_group_name_H-M   'P 1'
#
loop_
_entity.id
_entity.type
_entity.pdbx_description
1 polymer ?
#
loop_
_entity_poly.entity_id
_entity_poly.type
_entity_poly.pdbx_seq_one_letter_code
_entity_poly.pdbx_strand_id
1 'polypeptide(L)'
;MKNFKDPTDAEVRRYFPDGWAGDVEDKLTAVGRSARENEAFDFVRKLATYSRDHPALHSGKLMQYLPQDDLYMYFRYDAIGTVMVASNTTDKAAALPTASFSERMAGFTKARNVLTSESLDSLATLQLPAKTAVVLELGK
;
A
#
# COMPACT_ATOMS: atom_id res chain seq x y z
N MET A 1 22.08 -12.56 15.30
CA MET A 1 22.02 -12.04 13.93
C MET A 1 23.38 -12.28 13.27
N LYS A 2 23.44 -13.06 12.17
CA LYS A 2 24.67 -13.16 11.40
C LYS A 2 24.86 -11.85 10.64
N ASN A 3 26.04 -11.22 10.78
CA ASN A 3 26.42 -10.04 9.99
C ASN A 3 26.62 -10.50 8.52
N PHE A 4 25.74 -10.10 7.65
CA PHE A 4 25.87 -10.30 6.20
C PHE A 4 26.86 -9.28 5.63
N LYS A 5 28.16 -9.46 5.87
CA LYS A 5 29.16 -8.58 5.24
C LYS A 5 29.38 -8.88 3.77
N ASP A 6 29.33 -10.15 3.37
CA ASP A 6 29.42 -10.62 1.98
C ASP A 6 28.58 -11.90 1.84
N PRO A 7 27.25 -11.80 1.70
CA PRO A 7 26.39 -12.97 1.63
C PRO A 7 26.64 -13.74 0.33
N THR A 8 26.86 -15.05 0.42
CA THR A 8 26.79 -15.92 -0.76
C THR A 8 25.35 -15.96 -1.29
N ASP A 9 25.18 -16.30 -2.58
CA ASP A 9 23.84 -16.46 -3.17
C ASP A 9 22.97 -17.45 -2.40
N ALA A 10 23.56 -18.51 -1.85
CA ALA A 10 22.89 -19.50 -1.01
C ALA A 10 22.42 -18.94 0.34
N GLU A 11 23.13 -17.95 0.91
CA GLU A 11 22.73 -17.31 2.18
C GLU A 11 21.61 -16.27 1.98
N VAL A 12 21.52 -15.68 0.77
CA VAL A 12 20.46 -14.74 0.40
C VAL A 12 19.16 -15.46 0.05
N ARG A 13 19.27 -16.63 -0.58
CA ARG A 13 18.13 -17.49 -0.94
C ARG A 13 17.81 -18.43 0.21
N ARG A 14 17.11 -17.94 1.21
CA ARG A 14 16.66 -18.78 2.31
C ARG A 14 15.53 -19.69 1.86
N TYR A 15 15.60 -20.94 2.32
CA TYR A 15 14.50 -21.88 2.24
C TYR A 15 13.26 -21.30 2.95
N PHE A 16 12.11 -21.40 2.30
CA PHE A 16 10.84 -21.00 2.89
C PHE A 16 10.21 -22.22 3.56
N PRO A 17 9.96 -22.21 4.88
CA PRO A 17 9.32 -23.31 5.58
C PRO A 17 7.85 -23.43 5.16
N ASP A 18 7.52 -24.38 4.32
CA ASP A 18 6.19 -24.58 3.72
C ASP A 18 5.43 -25.81 4.24
N GLY A 19 5.93 -26.40 5.34
CA GLY A 19 5.28 -27.53 6.00
C GLY A 19 5.74 -28.90 5.50
N TRP A 20 6.88 -28.99 4.79
CA TRP A 20 7.51 -30.27 4.48
C TRP A 20 7.98 -31.00 5.74
N ALA A 21 8.16 -32.31 5.65
CA ALA A 21 8.44 -33.18 6.79
C ALA A 21 9.65 -32.78 7.69
N GLY A 22 10.56 -31.95 7.20
CA GLY A 22 11.70 -31.42 7.96
C GLY A 22 11.50 -30.02 8.52
N ASP A 23 10.37 -29.37 8.25
CA ASP A 23 10.11 -28.01 8.70
C ASP A 23 9.58 -28.01 10.14
N VAL A 24 10.12 -27.09 10.95
CA VAL A 24 9.65 -26.87 12.32
C VAL A 24 8.32 -26.10 12.30
N GLU A 25 8.10 -25.31 11.26
CA GLU A 25 6.95 -24.42 11.11
C GLU A 25 6.42 -24.48 9.66
N ASP A 26 5.12 -24.33 9.50
CA ASP A 26 4.46 -24.16 8.19
C ASP A 26 4.06 -22.70 8.00
N LYS A 27 4.87 -21.93 7.30
CA LYS A 27 4.64 -20.50 7.05
C LYS A 27 3.50 -20.21 6.06
N LEU A 28 2.99 -21.23 5.36
CA LEU A 28 1.77 -21.09 4.55
C LEU A 28 0.52 -20.97 5.42
N THR A 29 0.56 -21.46 6.65
CA THR A 29 -0.56 -21.38 7.60
C THR A 29 -0.43 -20.21 8.57
N ALA A 30 -1.55 -19.71 9.07
CA ALA A 30 -1.54 -18.64 10.07
C ALA A 30 -0.90 -19.08 11.40
N VAL A 31 -1.01 -20.37 11.75
CA VAL A 31 -0.45 -20.95 12.99
C VAL A 31 1.06 -21.05 12.90
N GLY A 32 1.59 -21.38 11.73
CA GLY A 32 3.04 -21.48 11.49
C GLY A 32 3.75 -20.13 11.36
N ARG A 33 3.00 -19.03 11.26
CA ARG A 33 3.54 -17.67 11.21
C ARG A 33 3.54 -17.01 12.59
N SER A 34 4.58 -16.25 12.91
CA SER A 34 4.57 -15.32 14.05
C SER A 34 3.53 -14.21 13.88
N ALA A 35 3.21 -13.50 14.94
CA ALA A 35 2.28 -12.35 14.88
C ALA A 35 2.71 -11.33 13.81
N ARG A 36 3.99 -10.95 13.78
CA ARG A 36 4.54 -10.00 12.80
C ARG A 36 4.47 -10.52 11.36
N GLU A 37 4.71 -11.81 11.15
CA GLU A 37 4.58 -12.42 9.82
C GLU A 37 3.11 -12.47 9.37
N ASN A 38 2.18 -12.71 10.29
CA ASN A 38 0.75 -12.64 10.00
C ASN A 38 0.31 -11.21 9.64
N GLU A 39 0.78 -10.20 10.37
CA GLU A 39 0.51 -8.78 10.04
C GLU A 39 1.00 -8.44 8.63
N ALA A 40 2.23 -8.83 8.28
CA ALA A 40 2.79 -8.61 6.95
C ALA A 40 2.01 -9.36 5.85
N PHE A 41 1.64 -10.60 6.12
CA PHE A 41 0.82 -11.42 5.21
C PHE A 41 -0.55 -10.80 4.98
N ASP A 42 -1.23 -10.38 6.06
CA ASP A 42 -2.56 -9.79 5.99
C ASP A 42 -2.56 -8.44 5.27
N PHE A 43 -1.52 -7.64 5.47
CA PHE A 43 -1.31 -6.39 4.74
C PHE A 43 -1.22 -6.64 3.23
N VAL A 44 -0.33 -7.55 2.80
CA VAL A 44 -0.16 -7.89 1.38
C VAL A 44 -1.42 -8.53 0.82
N ARG A 45 -2.04 -9.45 1.55
CA ARG A 45 -3.29 -10.11 1.15
C ARG A 45 -4.41 -9.10 0.90
N LYS A 46 -4.57 -8.12 1.79
CA LYS A 46 -5.59 -7.08 1.67
C LYS A 46 -5.40 -6.26 0.40
N LEU A 47 -4.18 -5.80 0.13
CA LEU A 47 -3.86 -5.03 -1.08
C LEU A 47 -4.02 -5.87 -2.35
N ALA A 48 -3.53 -7.11 -2.34
CA ALA A 48 -3.63 -8.00 -3.50
C ALA A 48 -5.08 -8.35 -3.83
N THR A 49 -5.90 -8.64 -2.82
CA THR A 49 -7.34 -8.90 -2.99
C THR A 49 -8.05 -7.66 -3.53
N TYR A 50 -7.81 -6.50 -2.93
CA TYR A 50 -8.36 -5.24 -3.41
C TYR A 50 -7.96 -4.96 -4.85
N SER A 51 -6.67 -5.12 -5.17
CA SER A 51 -6.18 -4.94 -6.54
C SER A 51 -6.88 -5.87 -7.51
N ARG A 52 -7.01 -7.16 -7.21
CA ARG A 52 -7.67 -8.14 -8.07
C ARG A 52 -9.10 -7.74 -8.41
N ASP A 53 -9.82 -7.17 -7.45
CA ASP A 53 -11.25 -6.88 -7.58
C ASP A 53 -11.53 -5.46 -8.16
N HIS A 54 -10.48 -4.69 -8.48
CA HIS A 54 -10.58 -3.32 -9.00
C HIS A 54 -9.88 -3.14 -10.36
N PRO A 55 -10.64 -3.19 -11.47
CA PRO A 55 -10.09 -3.09 -12.83
C PRO A 55 -9.21 -1.86 -13.08
N ALA A 56 -9.49 -0.73 -12.44
CA ALA A 56 -8.66 0.47 -12.51
C ALA A 56 -7.19 0.20 -12.17
N LEU A 57 -6.90 -0.77 -11.28
CA LEU A 57 -5.54 -1.12 -10.85
C LEU A 57 -4.81 -2.04 -11.83
N HIS A 58 -5.53 -2.75 -12.71
CA HIS A 58 -4.95 -3.66 -13.70
C HIS A 58 -4.80 -2.99 -15.06
N SER A 59 -5.94 -2.66 -15.68
CA SER A 59 -6.03 -2.13 -17.03
C SER A 59 -6.33 -0.64 -17.10
N GLY A 60 -6.57 0.01 -15.95
CA GLY A 60 -6.84 1.43 -15.88
C GLY A 60 -5.64 2.30 -16.25
N LYS A 61 -5.90 3.58 -16.45
CA LYS A 61 -4.90 4.59 -16.74
C LYS A 61 -4.12 4.96 -15.48
N LEU A 62 -2.87 5.37 -15.65
CA LEU A 62 -2.03 5.95 -14.61
C LEU A 62 -1.90 7.45 -14.86
N MET A 63 -2.11 8.26 -13.81
CA MET A 63 -1.69 9.64 -13.76
C MET A 63 -0.85 9.84 -12.50
N GLN A 64 0.36 10.33 -12.67
CA GLN A 64 1.29 10.58 -11.57
C GLN A 64 1.73 12.04 -11.57
N TYR A 65 2.07 12.52 -10.40
CA TYR A 65 2.58 13.86 -10.19
C TYR A 65 4.03 13.82 -9.76
N LEU A 66 4.79 14.86 -10.07
CA LEU A 66 6.18 14.96 -9.62
C LEU A 66 6.20 15.00 -8.09
N PRO A 67 7.08 14.22 -7.44
CA PRO A 67 7.25 14.28 -6.00
C PRO A 67 7.63 15.70 -5.55
N GLN A 68 7.04 16.17 -4.48
CA GLN A 68 7.34 17.45 -3.84
C GLN A 68 7.48 17.22 -2.33
N ASP A 69 8.52 17.80 -1.72
CA ASP A 69 8.77 17.72 -0.28
C ASP A 69 8.73 16.28 0.26
N ASP A 70 9.29 15.33 -0.50
CA ASP A 70 9.28 13.88 -0.20
C ASP A 70 7.88 13.27 -0.11
N LEU A 71 6.87 13.95 -0.64
CA LEU A 71 5.52 13.42 -0.84
C LEU A 71 5.35 13.03 -2.29
N TYR A 72 4.79 11.84 -2.52
CA TYR A 72 4.52 11.35 -3.87
C TYR A 72 3.07 10.93 -3.99
N MET A 73 2.43 11.28 -5.11
CA MET A 73 1.05 10.97 -5.39
C MET A 73 0.84 10.47 -6.81
N TYR A 74 -0.01 9.47 -6.94
CA TYR A 74 -0.52 9.02 -8.24
C TYR A 74 -1.94 8.50 -8.14
N PHE A 75 -2.59 8.40 -9.31
CA PHE A 75 -3.93 7.85 -9.47
C PHE A 75 -3.92 6.69 -10.45
N ARG A 76 -4.71 5.67 -10.13
CA ARG A 76 -5.14 4.65 -11.07
C ARG A 76 -6.64 4.81 -11.28
N TYR A 77 -7.08 4.86 -12.54
CA TYR A 77 -8.48 5.16 -12.81
C TYR A 77 -8.96 4.53 -14.13
N ASP A 78 -10.25 4.28 -14.19
CA ASP A 78 -10.99 3.87 -15.38
C ASP A 78 -12.37 4.55 -15.43
N ALA A 79 -13.31 4.00 -16.20
CA ALA A 79 -14.66 4.52 -16.28
C ALA A 79 -15.50 4.24 -15.02
N ILE A 80 -15.08 3.28 -14.19
CA ILE A 80 -15.83 2.77 -13.04
C ILE A 80 -15.33 3.39 -11.74
N GLY A 81 -14.01 3.49 -11.55
CA GLY A 81 -13.43 3.90 -10.29
C GLY A 81 -12.12 4.65 -10.39
N THR A 82 -11.78 5.31 -9.31
CA THR A 82 -10.51 6.02 -9.15
C THR A 82 -9.89 5.66 -7.80
N VAL A 83 -8.67 5.19 -7.84
CA VAL A 83 -7.85 4.91 -6.67
C VAL A 83 -6.70 5.90 -6.65
N MET A 84 -6.53 6.58 -5.53
CA MET A 84 -5.44 7.50 -5.25
C MET A 84 -4.46 6.85 -4.29
N VAL A 85 -3.18 6.96 -4.59
CA VAL A 85 -2.12 6.57 -3.67
C VAL A 85 -1.28 7.80 -3.34
N ALA A 86 -1.10 8.06 -2.05
CA ALA A 86 -0.23 9.12 -1.57
C ALA A 86 0.77 8.54 -0.56
N SER A 87 2.04 8.87 -0.71
CA SER A 87 3.09 8.42 0.20
C SER A 87 3.87 9.58 0.79
N ASN A 88 4.25 9.42 2.05
CA ASN A 88 5.12 10.30 2.78
C ASN A 88 6.38 9.52 3.20
N THR A 89 7.53 9.88 2.64
CA THR A 89 8.81 9.22 2.92
C THR A 89 9.60 9.91 4.03
N THR A 90 9.08 11.01 4.58
CA THR A 90 9.73 11.76 5.68
C THR A 90 9.52 11.12 7.05
N ASP A 91 10.31 11.52 8.02
CA ASP A 91 10.18 11.11 9.43
C ASP A 91 9.12 11.90 10.21
N LYS A 92 8.37 12.77 9.53
CA LYS A 92 7.33 13.62 10.14
C LYS A 92 6.00 13.45 9.41
N ALA A 93 4.91 13.60 10.14
CA ALA A 93 3.60 13.70 9.50
C ALA A 93 3.53 14.96 8.62
N ALA A 94 2.86 14.85 7.49
CA ALA A 94 2.69 15.93 6.53
C ALA A 94 1.22 16.11 6.15
N ALA A 95 0.82 17.36 5.93
CA ALA A 95 -0.47 17.71 5.36
C ALA A 95 -0.30 17.92 3.86
N LEU A 96 -1.09 17.21 3.05
CA LEU A 96 -1.07 17.28 1.61
C LEU A 96 -2.35 17.98 1.11
N PRO A 97 -2.30 19.27 0.73
CA PRO A 97 -3.41 19.96 0.08
C PRO A 97 -3.69 19.34 -1.29
N THR A 98 -4.92 18.94 -1.57
CA THR A 98 -5.26 18.23 -2.82
C THR A 98 -5.63 19.16 -3.97
N ALA A 99 -5.69 20.47 -3.74
CA ALA A 99 -6.01 21.47 -4.77
C ALA A 99 -5.11 21.41 -6.00
N SER A 100 -3.83 21.08 -5.81
CA SER A 100 -2.85 20.89 -6.90
C SER A 100 -3.16 19.69 -7.80
N PHE A 101 -4.06 18.81 -7.38
CA PHE A 101 -4.46 17.59 -8.09
C PHE A 101 -5.89 17.66 -8.62
N SER A 102 -6.43 18.89 -8.75
CA SER A 102 -7.82 19.15 -9.14
C SER A 102 -8.22 18.46 -10.45
N GLU A 103 -7.29 18.24 -11.37
CA GLU A 103 -7.53 17.51 -12.61
C GLU A 103 -8.10 16.10 -12.38
N ARG A 104 -7.67 15.41 -11.31
CA ARG A 104 -8.16 14.07 -10.94
C ARG A 104 -9.07 14.06 -9.72
N MET A 105 -9.02 15.11 -8.91
CA MET A 105 -9.81 15.21 -7.69
C MET A 105 -11.20 15.83 -7.91
N ALA A 106 -11.41 16.52 -9.04
CA ALA A 106 -12.68 17.19 -9.32
C ALA A 106 -13.86 16.21 -9.33
N GLY A 107 -14.89 16.54 -8.54
CA GLY A 107 -16.11 15.74 -8.42
C GLY A 107 -16.07 14.64 -7.36
N PHE A 108 -14.91 14.42 -6.71
CA PHE A 108 -14.83 13.54 -5.55
C PHE A 108 -14.89 14.37 -4.26
N THR A 109 -15.70 13.93 -3.30
CA THR A 109 -15.89 14.63 -2.02
C THR A 109 -15.46 13.80 -0.83
N LYS A 110 -15.40 12.48 -0.98
CA LYS A 110 -15.08 11.52 0.07
C LYS A 110 -14.16 10.42 -0.44
N ALA A 111 -13.56 9.68 0.45
CA ALA A 111 -12.79 8.49 0.12
C ALA A 111 -12.92 7.42 1.21
N ARG A 112 -12.56 6.21 0.85
CA ARG A 112 -12.36 5.09 1.79
C ARG A 112 -10.90 4.66 1.75
N ASN A 113 -10.26 4.64 2.91
CA ASN A 113 -8.92 4.07 3.03
C ASN A 113 -9.00 2.54 2.89
N VAL A 114 -8.35 2.01 1.87
CA VAL A 114 -8.37 0.57 1.54
C VAL A 114 -7.76 -0.28 2.65
N LEU A 115 -6.73 0.23 3.32
CA LEU A 115 -6.01 -0.52 4.35
C LEU A 115 -6.74 -0.52 5.71
N THR A 116 -7.23 0.64 6.15
CA THR A 116 -7.89 0.79 7.46
C THR A 116 -9.41 0.63 7.39
N SER A 117 -10.00 0.74 6.19
CA SER A 117 -11.44 0.80 5.93
C SER A 117 -12.11 2.07 6.49
N GLU A 118 -11.32 3.03 6.92
CA GLU A 118 -11.79 4.32 7.41
C GLU A 118 -12.35 5.17 6.26
N SER A 119 -13.44 5.88 6.52
CA SER A 119 -14.05 6.82 5.60
C SER A 119 -13.51 8.23 5.87
N LEU A 120 -13.18 8.93 4.79
CA LEU A 120 -12.78 10.33 4.80
C LEU A 120 -13.92 11.15 4.16
N ASP A 121 -14.54 12.03 4.91
CA ASP A 121 -15.65 12.90 4.46
C ASP A 121 -15.17 14.22 3.88
N SER A 122 -13.87 14.48 3.90
CA SER A 122 -13.23 15.63 3.29
C SER A 122 -11.92 15.25 2.64
N LEU A 123 -11.73 15.70 1.42
CA LEU A 123 -10.53 15.46 0.63
C LEU A 123 -9.70 16.73 0.40
N ALA A 124 -10.03 17.86 1.01
CA ALA A 124 -9.34 19.12 0.78
C ALA A 124 -7.86 19.07 1.21
N THR A 125 -7.58 18.35 2.29
CA THR A 125 -6.22 18.14 2.79
C THR A 125 -6.13 16.75 3.40
N LEU A 126 -5.18 15.96 2.93
CA LEU A 126 -4.90 14.63 3.47
C LEU A 126 -3.82 14.72 4.54
N GLN A 127 -4.04 14.04 5.65
CA GLN A 127 -3.01 13.87 6.68
C GLN A 127 -2.25 12.57 6.40
N LEU A 128 -0.96 12.70 6.12
CA LEU A 128 -0.07 11.58 5.81
C LEU A 128 0.89 11.37 6.99
N PRO A 129 0.75 10.30 7.77
CA PRO A 129 1.70 9.97 8.82
C PRO A 129 3.12 9.80 8.26
N ALA A 130 4.13 9.91 9.12
CA ALA A 130 5.52 9.66 8.76
C ALA A 130 5.72 8.25 8.21
N LYS A 131 6.58 8.08 7.20
CA LYS A 131 6.94 6.77 6.60
C LYS A 131 5.74 5.91 6.21
N THR A 132 4.69 6.54 5.67
CA THR A 132 3.42 5.86 5.40
C THR A 132 2.97 6.13 3.97
N ALA A 133 2.30 5.14 3.39
CA ALA A 133 1.50 5.30 2.19
C ALA A 133 0.02 5.04 2.51
N VAL A 134 -0.85 5.84 1.92
CA VAL A 134 -2.30 5.64 1.98
C VAL A 134 -2.83 5.26 0.60
N VAL A 135 -3.78 4.33 0.58
CA VAL A 135 -4.50 3.90 -0.63
C VAL A 135 -5.95 4.25 -0.45
N LEU A 136 -6.44 5.19 -1.24
CA LEU A 136 -7.77 5.77 -1.11
C LEU A 136 -8.63 5.45 -2.33
N GLU A 137 -9.74 4.80 -2.11
CA GLU A 137 -10.80 4.66 -3.10
C GLU A 137 -11.67 5.92 -3.06
N LEU A 138 -11.69 6.68 -4.16
CA LEU A 138 -12.40 7.97 -4.22
C LEU A 138 -13.88 7.77 -4.50
N GLY A 139 -14.72 8.54 -3.80
CA GLY A 139 -16.19 8.54 -3.91
C GLY A 139 -16.76 9.95 -4.14
N LYS A 140 -17.95 9.98 -4.74
CA LYS A 140 -18.73 11.20 -4.95
C LYS A 140 -19.64 11.48 -3.78
#